data_bd136c3afbad2f3742d03c775e5cec74
#
_entry.id   bd136c3afbad2f3742d03c775e5cec74
#
_cell.length_a   1.000
_cell.length_b   1.000
_cell.length_c   1.000
_cell.angle_alpha   90.00
_cell.angle_beta   90.00
_cell.angle_gamma   90.00
#
_symmetry.space_group_name_H-M   'P 1'
#
loop_
_entity.id
_entity.type
_entity.pdbx_description
1 polymer ?
#
loop_
_entity_poly.entity_id
_entity_poly.type
_entity_poly.pdbx_seq_one_letter_code
_entity_poly.pdbx_strand_id
1 'polypeptide(L)'
;TDPAEKGFISTLCLLREGKVEKALESARDAVSLGLPFERLLAEPREWLAPLREHPDFKKWKIKVSPSPILHGPMLGRITDTSASFWFRTDGAHEVAVQISGHSGRESIRTKKENRFVGVIELDGLLPGTYFSYHVFVNGEKFEIPDVDFGFRTYPQPDEESKLTLAFGGCSGFVPEYEKAWELIARHEPRAMLMLGDNVYIDDHIHR
;
A
#
# COMPACT_ATOMS: atom_id res chain seq x y z
N THR A 1 17.79 -16.86 11.52
CA THR A 1 17.54 -15.71 10.62
C THR A 1 16.95 -16.27 9.34
N ASP A 2 15.85 -15.71 8.88
CA ASP A 2 15.18 -16.09 7.66
C ASP A 2 16.14 -16.04 6.45
N PRO A 3 16.22 -17.09 5.62
CA PRO A 3 17.09 -17.12 4.43
C PRO A 3 16.77 -16.01 3.43
N ALA A 4 15.50 -15.64 3.26
CA ALA A 4 15.07 -14.57 2.37
C ALA A 4 15.58 -13.19 2.84
N GLU A 5 15.47 -12.90 4.14
CA GLU A 5 16.02 -11.66 4.72
C GLU A 5 17.55 -11.62 4.69
N LYS A 6 18.24 -12.77 4.89
CA LYS A 6 19.69 -12.83 4.69
C LYS A 6 20.08 -12.45 3.26
N GLY A 7 19.36 -12.97 2.27
CA GLY A 7 19.54 -12.63 0.87
C GLY A 7 19.31 -11.14 0.60
N PHE A 8 18.29 -10.53 1.20
CA PHE A 8 18.05 -9.10 1.09
C PHE A 8 19.19 -8.25 1.67
N ILE A 9 19.64 -8.60 2.88
CA ILE A 9 20.81 -7.92 3.51
C ILE A 9 22.06 -8.08 2.65
N SER A 10 22.33 -9.29 2.14
CA SER A 10 23.45 -9.55 1.23
C SER A 10 23.36 -8.67 -0.03
N THR A 11 22.16 -8.54 -0.60
CA THR A 11 21.91 -7.66 -1.74
C THR A 11 22.31 -6.21 -1.43
N LEU A 12 21.90 -5.67 -0.27
CA LEU A 12 22.24 -4.30 0.13
C LEU A 12 23.76 -4.13 0.34
N CYS A 13 24.43 -5.10 0.95
CA CYS A 13 25.88 -5.07 1.14
C CYS A 13 26.61 -5.05 -0.19
N LEU A 14 26.22 -5.92 -1.13
CA LEU A 14 26.81 -6.00 -2.48
C LEU A 14 26.61 -4.70 -3.27
N LEU A 15 25.44 -4.06 -3.14
CA LEU A 15 25.17 -2.75 -3.76
C LEU A 15 26.08 -1.66 -3.21
N ARG A 16 26.33 -1.65 -1.91
CA ARG A 16 27.26 -0.71 -1.28
C ARG A 16 28.71 -0.92 -1.70
N GLU A 17 29.07 -2.15 -2.07
CA GLU A 17 30.38 -2.50 -2.64
C GLU A 17 30.46 -2.23 -4.15
N GLY A 18 29.38 -1.73 -4.78
CA GLY A 18 29.31 -1.50 -6.22
C GLY A 18 29.18 -2.78 -7.09
N LYS A 19 28.92 -3.93 -6.47
CA LYS A 19 28.81 -5.24 -7.14
C LYS A 19 27.37 -5.51 -7.61
N VAL A 20 26.87 -4.72 -8.55
CA VAL A 20 25.45 -4.71 -8.94
C VAL A 20 24.97 -6.04 -9.51
N GLU A 21 25.79 -6.71 -10.35
CA GLU A 21 25.44 -8.02 -10.94
C GLU A 21 25.22 -9.08 -9.86
N LYS A 22 26.14 -9.18 -8.89
CA LYS A 22 26.00 -10.12 -7.77
C LYS A 22 24.84 -9.77 -6.87
N ALA A 23 24.56 -8.47 -6.71
CA ALA A 23 23.39 -8.01 -5.97
C ALA A 23 22.08 -8.43 -6.66
N LEU A 24 22.04 -8.39 -7.99
CA LEU A 24 20.86 -8.85 -8.74
C LEU A 24 20.64 -10.37 -8.57
N GLU A 25 21.70 -11.17 -8.59
CA GLU A 25 21.63 -12.62 -8.31
C GLU A 25 21.10 -12.85 -6.88
N SER A 26 21.72 -12.21 -5.88
CA SER A 26 21.32 -12.33 -4.48
C SER A 26 19.86 -11.88 -4.25
N ALA A 27 19.40 -10.84 -4.94
CA ALA A 27 18.00 -10.40 -4.89
C ALA A 27 17.04 -11.44 -5.47
N ARG A 28 17.40 -12.08 -6.58
CA ARG A 28 16.60 -13.16 -7.18
C ARG A 28 16.50 -14.36 -6.26
N ASP A 29 17.61 -14.75 -5.65
CA ASP A 29 17.63 -15.85 -4.67
C ASP A 29 16.74 -15.52 -3.46
N ALA A 30 16.86 -14.30 -2.93
CA ALA A 30 16.01 -13.85 -1.81
C ALA A 30 14.52 -13.92 -2.15
N VAL A 31 14.11 -13.45 -3.33
CA VAL A 31 12.71 -13.53 -3.78
C VAL A 31 12.28 -14.98 -3.99
N SER A 32 13.13 -15.85 -4.52
CA SER A 32 12.84 -17.28 -4.66
C SER A 32 12.65 -17.99 -3.31
N LEU A 33 13.25 -17.45 -2.25
CA LEU A 33 13.13 -17.93 -0.87
C LEU A 33 11.96 -17.29 -0.10
N GLY A 34 11.14 -16.45 -0.77
CA GLY A 34 9.95 -15.88 -0.18
C GLY A 34 10.03 -14.38 0.16
N LEU A 35 11.14 -13.68 -0.15
CA LEU A 35 11.16 -12.23 -0.01
C LEU A 35 10.10 -11.60 -0.93
N PRO A 36 9.17 -10.78 -0.42
CA PRO A 36 8.27 -10.02 -1.29
C PRO A 36 9.05 -9.12 -2.24
N PHE A 37 8.76 -9.20 -3.55
CA PHE A 37 9.47 -8.42 -4.57
C PHE A 37 9.39 -6.91 -4.30
N GLU A 38 8.28 -6.43 -3.74
CA GLU A 38 8.01 -5.05 -3.38
C GLU A 38 9.03 -4.49 -2.38
N ARG A 39 9.67 -5.34 -1.58
CA ARG A 39 10.78 -4.94 -0.70
C ARG A 39 11.93 -4.31 -1.47
N LEU A 40 12.22 -4.83 -2.68
CA LEU A 40 13.25 -4.29 -3.56
C LEU A 40 12.84 -2.95 -4.22
N LEU A 41 11.56 -2.62 -4.19
CA LEU A 41 11.01 -1.38 -4.73
C LEU A 41 10.79 -0.31 -3.65
N ALA A 42 10.71 -0.70 -2.38
CA ALA A 42 10.38 0.19 -1.26
C ALA A 42 11.64 0.89 -0.70
N GLU A 43 12.20 0.40 0.37
CA GLU A 43 13.31 1.01 1.10
C GLU A 43 14.42 -0.03 1.39
N PRO A 44 15.68 0.39 1.56
CA PRO A 44 16.22 1.74 1.43
C PRO A 44 16.44 2.16 -0.04
N ARG A 45 15.71 3.16 -0.51
CA ARG A 45 15.68 3.55 -1.95
C ARG A 45 17.03 3.92 -2.52
N GLU A 46 17.82 4.69 -1.78
CA GLU A 46 19.13 5.16 -2.25
C GLU A 46 20.11 4.00 -2.44
N TRP A 47 20.06 3.00 -1.57
CA TRP A 47 20.92 1.83 -1.68
C TRP A 47 20.46 0.90 -2.79
N LEU A 48 19.16 0.77 -2.99
CA LEU A 48 18.56 -0.06 -4.04
C LEU A 48 18.58 0.62 -5.42
N ALA A 49 18.90 1.91 -5.51
CA ALA A 49 18.86 2.65 -6.78
C ALA A 49 19.71 1.99 -7.88
N PRO A 50 20.97 1.57 -7.65
CA PRO A 50 21.77 0.94 -8.70
C PRO A 50 21.15 -0.37 -9.22
N LEU A 51 20.55 -1.18 -8.32
CA LEU A 51 19.84 -2.40 -8.69
C LEU A 51 18.60 -2.08 -9.54
N ARG A 52 17.80 -1.11 -9.11
CA ARG A 52 16.55 -0.73 -9.79
C ARG A 52 16.76 -0.12 -11.16
N GLU A 53 17.89 0.52 -11.39
CA GLU A 53 18.29 1.06 -12.69
C GLU A 53 18.85 0.01 -13.63
N HIS A 54 19.25 -1.15 -13.11
CA HIS A 54 19.81 -2.23 -13.91
C HIS A 54 18.80 -2.76 -14.95
N PRO A 55 19.21 -2.93 -16.23
CA PRO A 55 18.29 -3.34 -17.30
C PRO A 55 17.54 -4.65 -17.02
N ASP A 56 18.24 -5.64 -16.47
CA ASP A 56 17.62 -6.93 -16.20
C ASP A 56 16.72 -6.92 -14.97
N PHE A 57 16.95 -6.02 -14.01
CA PHE A 57 16.02 -5.77 -12.92
C PHE A 57 14.72 -5.17 -13.46
N LYS A 58 14.81 -4.18 -14.37
CA LYS A 58 13.62 -3.57 -15.00
C LYS A 58 12.79 -4.60 -15.76
N LYS A 59 13.44 -5.49 -16.53
CA LYS A 59 12.76 -6.59 -17.21
C LYS A 59 12.09 -7.56 -16.21
N TRP A 60 12.80 -7.87 -15.13
CA TRP A 60 12.28 -8.75 -14.08
C TRP A 60 11.07 -8.12 -13.38
N LYS A 61 11.15 -6.83 -13.00
CA LYS A 61 10.05 -6.10 -12.40
C LYS A 61 8.75 -6.19 -13.21
N ILE A 62 8.82 -5.96 -14.53
CA ILE A 62 7.63 -5.99 -15.40
C ILE A 62 6.90 -7.34 -15.32
N LYS A 63 7.64 -8.43 -15.10
CA LYS A 63 7.07 -9.78 -15.03
C LYS A 63 6.48 -10.12 -13.66
N VAL A 64 7.08 -9.61 -12.58
CA VAL A 64 6.78 -10.06 -11.21
C VAL A 64 5.88 -9.09 -10.48
N SER A 65 6.08 -7.80 -10.65
CA SER A 65 5.30 -6.74 -10.01
C SER A 65 4.96 -5.66 -11.04
N PRO A 66 3.96 -5.88 -11.89
CA PRO A 66 3.57 -4.92 -12.91
C PRO A 66 2.94 -3.66 -12.32
N SER A 67 2.38 -3.73 -11.11
CA SER A 67 1.75 -2.57 -10.48
C SER A 67 2.76 -1.52 -10.06
N PRO A 68 2.56 -0.25 -10.41
CA PRO A 68 3.36 0.85 -9.90
C PRO A 68 2.96 1.29 -8.48
N ILE A 69 1.82 0.87 -7.94
CA ILE A 69 1.42 1.17 -6.55
C ILE A 69 2.11 0.17 -5.61
N LEU A 70 2.93 0.67 -4.70
CA LEU A 70 3.60 -0.11 -3.66
C LEU A 70 2.75 -0.24 -2.40
N HIS A 71 2.05 0.84 -2.02
CA HIS A 71 1.16 0.88 -0.86
C HIS A 71 -0.06 1.73 -1.17
N GLY A 72 -1.22 1.30 -0.69
CA GLY A 72 -2.49 1.96 -0.90
C GLY A 72 -3.34 1.29 -1.99
N PRO A 73 -4.53 1.84 -2.26
CA PRO A 73 -5.10 3.04 -1.65
C PRO A 73 -5.33 2.88 -0.14
N MET A 74 -4.85 3.83 0.66
CA MET A 74 -5.22 3.93 2.07
C MET A 74 -6.23 5.05 2.23
N LEU A 75 -7.45 4.67 2.56
CA LEU A 75 -8.55 5.60 2.80
C LEU A 75 -8.44 6.18 4.21
N GLY A 76 -8.62 7.49 4.33
CA GLY A 76 -8.58 8.19 5.62
C GLY A 76 -9.28 9.53 5.59
N ARG A 77 -9.31 10.22 6.72
CA ARG A 77 -9.94 11.55 6.88
C ARG A 77 -11.35 11.62 6.27
N ILE A 78 -12.13 10.55 6.45
CA ILE A 78 -13.52 10.55 6.01
C ILE A 78 -14.29 11.51 6.91
N THR A 79 -15.06 12.42 6.30
CA THR A 79 -16.04 13.26 6.96
C THR A 79 -17.44 12.98 6.43
N ASP A 80 -18.38 13.83 6.71
CA ASP A 80 -19.70 13.81 6.09
C ASP A 80 -19.68 14.20 4.60
N THR A 81 -18.69 15.01 4.19
CA THR A 81 -18.61 15.57 2.83
C THR A 81 -17.28 15.37 2.13
N SER A 82 -16.34 14.65 2.74
CA SER A 82 -14.98 14.46 2.14
C SER A 82 -14.36 13.12 2.48
N ALA A 83 -13.35 12.75 1.71
CA ALA A 83 -12.48 11.61 1.96
C ALA A 83 -11.08 11.85 1.38
N SER A 84 -10.05 11.25 1.98
CA SER A 84 -8.68 11.33 1.49
C SER A 84 -8.14 9.94 1.15
N PHE A 85 -7.33 9.84 0.09
CA PHE A 85 -6.71 8.62 -0.39
C PHE A 85 -5.21 8.80 -0.43
N TRP A 86 -4.50 8.03 0.36
CA TRP A 86 -3.06 8.03 0.38
C TRP A 86 -2.50 6.90 -0.49
N PHE A 87 -1.45 7.20 -1.26
CA PHE A 87 -0.76 6.25 -2.14
C PHE A 87 0.74 6.40 -2.02
N ARG A 88 1.46 5.31 -2.22
CA ARG A 88 2.89 5.30 -2.48
C ARG A 88 3.18 4.49 -3.73
N THR A 89 3.93 5.09 -4.66
CA THR A 89 4.31 4.47 -5.92
C THR A 89 5.81 4.16 -5.98
N ASP A 90 6.20 3.31 -6.90
CA ASP A 90 7.60 2.92 -7.13
C ASP A 90 8.43 3.99 -7.84
N GLY A 91 7.77 4.95 -8.49
CA GLY A 91 8.36 6.06 -9.25
C GLY A 91 7.38 7.22 -9.39
N ALA A 92 7.68 8.16 -10.28
CA ALA A 92 6.81 9.28 -10.60
C ALA A 92 5.67 8.83 -11.51
N HIS A 93 4.46 8.71 -10.96
CA HIS A 93 3.25 8.30 -11.67
C HIS A 93 2.11 9.29 -11.43
N GLU A 94 1.21 9.38 -12.38
CA GLU A 94 -0.08 10.00 -12.16
C GLU A 94 -1.02 8.96 -11.53
N VAL A 95 -1.56 9.28 -10.36
CA VAL A 95 -2.57 8.47 -9.68
C VAL A 95 -3.86 9.26 -9.65
N ALA A 96 -4.96 8.63 -10.00
CA ALA A 96 -6.27 9.27 -9.99
C ALA A 96 -7.31 8.38 -9.28
N VAL A 97 -8.27 9.02 -8.63
CA VAL A 97 -9.45 8.38 -8.03
C VAL A 97 -10.70 8.91 -8.73
N GLN A 98 -11.59 8.01 -9.06
CA GLN A 98 -12.91 8.30 -9.61
C GLN A 98 -13.98 7.64 -8.74
N ILE A 99 -14.90 8.42 -8.22
CA ILE A 99 -16.08 7.92 -7.51
C ILE A 99 -17.16 7.55 -8.52
N SER A 100 -17.82 6.43 -8.32
CA SER A 100 -18.96 6.02 -9.12
C SER A 100 -20.11 7.02 -9.02
N GLY A 101 -20.66 7.41 -10.17
CA GLY A 101 -21.71 8.43 -10.25
C GLY A 101 -21.19 9.88 -10.35
N HIS A 102 -19.89 10.12 -10.24
CA HIS A 102 -19.25 11.41 -10.49
C HIS A 102 -18.51 11.39 -11.83
N SER A 103 -18.64 12.47 -12.61
CA SER A 103 -18.01 12.57 -13.94
C SER A 103 -16.52 12.94 -13.88
N GLY A 104 -16.05 13.45 -12.75
CA GLY A 104 -14.67 13.90 -12.54
C GLY A 104 -13.75 12.82 -11.98
N ARG A 105 -12.46 12.98 -12.26
CA ARG A 105 -11.37 12.27 -11.58
C ARG A 105 -10.50 13.28 -10.90
N GLU A 106 -10.23 13.04 -9.60
CA GLU A 106 -9.20 13.78 -8.91
C GLU A 106 -7.88 13.05 -9.07
N SER A 107 -6.81 13.78 -9.36
CA SER A 107 -5.51 13.17 -9.63
C SER A 107 -4.37 13.92 -8.97
N ILE A 108 -3.29 13.18 -8.71
CA ILE A 108 -2.02 13.72 -8.25
C ILE A 108 -0.87 13.02 -8.96
N ARG A 109 0.21 13.77 -9.22
CA ARG A 109 1.48 13.20 -9.68
C ARG A 109 2.42 12.99 -8.50
N THR A 110 2.77 11.74 -8.23
CA THR A 110 3.76 11.40 -7.21
C THR A 110 5.15 11.86 -7.65
N LYS A 111 5.95 12.39 -6.71
CA LYS A 111 7.24 13.02 -6.97
C LYS A 111 8.31 12.48 -6.04
N LYS A 112 9.57 12.51 -6.50
CA LYS A 112 10.74 12.06 -5.74
C LYS A 112 10.92 12.83 -4.42
N GLU A 113 10.64 14.13 -4.43
CA GLU A 113 10.75 15.02 -3.27
C GLU A 113 9.87 14.55 -2.11
N ASN A 114 8.72 13.95 -2.41
CA ASN A 114 7.78 13.37 -1.45
C ASN A 114 7.92 11.84 -1.34
N ARG A 115 9.08 11.27 -1.71
CA ARG A 115 9.32 9.81 -1.71
C ARG A 115 8.26 9.03 -2.49
N PHE A 116 7.72 9.65 -3.55
CA PHE A 116 6.64 9.13 -4.38
C PHE A 116 5.35 8.83 -3.62
N VAL A 117 5.11 9.56 -2.54
CA VAL A 117 3.85 9.58 -1.81
C VAL A 117 2.96 10.66 -2.39
N GLY A 118 1.66 10.40 -2.44
CA GLY A 118 0.62 11.35 -2.82
C GLY A 118 -0.64 11.15 -1.99
N VAL A 119 -1.38 12.24 -1.81
CA VAL A 119 -2.71 12.23 -1.18
C VAL A 119 -3.68 12.90 -2.14
N ILE A 120 -4.79 12.23 -2.43
CA ILE A 120 -5.91 12.77 -3.20
C ILE A 120 -7.02 13.06 -2.19
N GLU A 121 -7.51 14.29 -2.18
CA GLU A 121 -8.63 14.72 -1.35
C GLU A 121 -9.87 14.90 -2.25
N LEU A 122 -10.97 14.33 -1.82
CA LEU A 122 -12.28 14.45 -2.47
C LEU A 122 -13.22 15.22 -1.55
N ASP A 123 -13.82 16.26 -2.07
CA ASP A 123 -14.77 17.10 -1.37
C ASP A 123 -16.14 17.10 -2.06
N GLY A 124 -17.16 17.66 -1.41
CA GLY A 124 -18.49 17.81 -1.96
C GLY A 124 -19.27 16.49 -2.06
N LEU A 125 -18.92 15.51 -1.25
CA LEU A 125 -19.63 14.25 -1.15
C LEU A 125 -20.95 14.41 -0.39
N LEU A 126 -21.91 13.53 -0.66
CA LEU A 126 -23.17 13.48 0.07
C LEU A 126 -22.96 12.79 1.44
N PRO A 127 -23.51 13.37 2.53
CA PRO A 127 -23.46 12.76 3.86
C PRO A 127 -24.17 11.38 3.92
N GLY A 128 -23.70 10.52 4.82
CA GLY A 128 -24.30 9.22 5.09
C GLY A 128 -24.33 8.25 3.92
N THR A 129 -23.61 8.55 2.83
CA THR A 129 -23.73 7.89 1.54
C THR A 129 -22.57 6.90 1.30
N TYR A 130 -22.90 5.72 0.76
CA TYR A 130 -21.88 4.77 0.30
C TYR A 130 -21.41 5.14 -1.12
N PHE A 131 -20.10 5.16 -1.30
CA PHE A 131 -19.45 5.39 -2.58
C PHE A 131 -18.55 4.21 -2.92
N SER A 132 -18.71 3.64 -4.11
CA SER A 132 -17.67 2.84 -4.73
C SER A 132 -16.71 3.73 -5.50
N TYR A 133 -15.45 3.32 -5.62
CA TYR A 133 -14.46 4.10 -6.36
C TYR A 133 -13.53 3.24 -7.17
N HIS A 134 -12.91 3.85 -8.16
CA HIS A 134 -11.87 3.25 -8.98
C HIS A 134 -10.58 4.06 -8.86
N VAL A 135 -9.47 3.35 -8.88
CA VAL A 135 -8.13 3.93 -8.91
C VAL A 135 -7.56 3.76 -10.32
N PHE A 136 -6.85 4.77 -10.79
CA PHE A 136 -6.15 4.74 -12.07
C PHE A 136 -4.70 5.14 -11.87
N VAL A 137 -3.79 4.51 -12.60
CA VAL A 137 -2.39 4.87 -12.64
C VAL A 137 -1.98 5.08 -14.08
N ASN A 138 -1.49 6.27 -14.41
CA ASN A 138 -1.15 6.68 -15.78
C ASN A 138 -2.31 6.44 -16.77
N GLY A 139 -3.55 6.59 -16.30
CA GLY A 139 -4.76 6.39 -17.09
C GLY A 139 -5.31 4.95 -17.14
N GLU A 140 -4.54 3.97 -16.71
CA GLU A 140 -4.95 2.57 -16.65
C GLU A 140 -5.61 2.25 -15.29
N LYS A 141 -6.70 1.48 -15.31
CA LYS A 141 -7.41 1.06 -14.10
C LYS A 141 -6.53 0.13 -13.26
N PHE A 142 -6.38 0.47 -11.99
CA PHE A 142 -5.74 -0.37 -10.99
C PHE A 142 -6.78 -1.23 -10.31
N GLU A 143 -6.56 -2.53 -10.28
CA GLU A 143 -7.44 -3.51 -9.65
C GLU A 143 -6.64 -4.43 -8.74
N ILE A 144 -7.25 -4.78 -7.62
CA ILE A 144 -6.79 -5.88 -6.77
C ILE A 144 -7.82 -6.99 -6.93
N PRO A 145 -7.45 -8.21 -7.31
CA PRO A 145 -8.38 -9.32 -7.46
C PRO A 145 -9.23 -9.50 -6.19
N ASP A 146 -10.52 -9.71 -6.38
CA ASP A 146 -11.50 -9.98 -5.32
C ASP A 146 -11.66 -8.85 -4.27
N VAL A 147 -11.24 -7.61 -4.62
CA VAL A 147 -11.38 -6.44 -3.76
C VAL A 147 -12.23 -5.37 -4.46
N ASP A 148 -13.39 -5.09 -3.89
CA ASP A 148 -14.20 -3.95 -4.27
C ASP A 148 -13.86 -2.74 -3.39
N PHE A 149 -13.44 -1.66 -4.02
CA PHE A 149 -13.13 -0.43 -3.33
C PHE A 149 -14.38 0.39 -3.03
N GLY A 150 -14.62 0.68 -1.77
CA GLY A 150 -15.74 1.51 -1.35
C GLY A 150 -15.57 2.08 0.04
N PHE A 151 -16.36 3.11 0.34
CA PHE A 151 -16.44 3.72 1.67
C PHE A 151 -17.80 4.39 1.86
N ARG A 152 -18.10 4.75 3.09
CA ARG A 152 -19.29 5.53 3.41
C ARG A 152 -18.89 6.79 4.17
N THR A 153 -19.41 7.95 3.74
CA THR A 153 -19.29 9.22 4.46
C THR A 153 -20.04 9.16 5.80
N TYR A 154 -19.64 10.01 6.76
CA TYR A 154 -20.40 10.15 7.99
C TYR A 154 -21.75 10.82 7.71
N PRO A 155 -22.77 10.61 8.58
CA PRO A 155 -24.00 11.37 8.53
C PRO A 155 -23.74 12.85 8.87
N GLN A 156 -24.72 13.71 8.69
CA GLN A 156 -24.62 15.11 9.10
C GLN A 156 -24.36 15.22 10.61
N PRO A 157 -23.64 16.27 11.07
CA PRO A 157 -23.25 16.39 12.47
C PRO A 157 -24.43 16.33 13.48
N ASP A 158 -25.61 16.79 13.09
CA ASP A 158 -26.81 16.84 13.94
C ASP A 158 -27.78 15.65 13.73
N GLU A 159 -27.35 14.65 12.90
CA GLU A 159 -28.15 13.48 12.64
C GLU A 159 -27.80 12.35 13.61
N GLU A 160 -28.78 11.86 14.34
CA GLU A 160 -28.60 10.67 15.19
C GLU A 160 -28.28 9.45 14.34
N SER A 161 -27.18 8.80 14.65
CA SER A 161 -26.76 7.61 13.92
C SER A 161 -26.13 6.56 14.83
N LYS A 162 -26.35 5.29 14.48
CA LYS A 162 -25.66 4.18 15.13
C LYS A 162 -24.25 4.06 14.60
N LEU A 163 -23.27 4.12 15.51
CA LEU A 163 -21.85 3.99 15.19
C LEU A 163 -21.28 2.71 15.77
N THR A 164 -20.69 1.86 14.94
CA THR A 164 -19.89 0.72 15.36
C THR A 164 -18.41 1.08 15.22
N LEU A 165 -17.66 1.01 16.31
CA LEU A 165 -16.23 1.20 16.33
C LEU A 165 -15.55 -0.11 16.69
N ALA A 166 -14.49 -0.46 15.97
CA ALA A 166 -13.57 -1.51 16.36
C ALA A 166 -12.30 -0.89 16.93
N PHE A 167 -11.68 -1.55 17.88
CA PHE A 167 -10.38 -1.15 18.41
C PHE A 167 -9.57 -2.37 18.83
N GLY A 168 -8.26 -2.26 18.71
CA GLY A 168 -7.35 -3.32 19.08
C GLY A 168 -5.91 -2.89 19.01
N GLY A 169 -5.02 -3.75 19.45
CA GLY A 169 -3.58 -3.58 19.39
C GLY A 169 -2.89 -4.94 19.32
N CYS A 170 -1.56 -4.93 19.32
CA CYS A 170 -0.74 -6.15 19.27
C CYS A 170 -1.03 -7.04 18.04
N SER A 171 -1.15 -6.45 16.87
CA SER A 171 -1.37 -7.18 15.62
C SER A 171 -0.03 -7.72 15.08
N GLY A 172 0.38 -8.90 15.57
CA GLY A 172 1.50 -9.63 14.99
C GLY A 172 1.11 -10.27 13.65
N PHE A 173 2.07 -10.42 12.72
CA PHE A 173 1.84 -11.16 11.50
C PHE A 173 1.90 -12.67 11.79
N VAL A 174 0.75 -13.26 12.04
CA VAL A 174 0.58 -14.70 12.20
C VAL A 174 -0.57 -15.14 11.29
N PRO A 175 -0.29 -15.80 10.16
CA PRO A 175 -1.29 -16.10 9.12
C PRO A 175 -2.54 -16.81 9.65
N GLU A 176 -2.41 -17.64 10.67
CA GLU A 176 -3.53 -18.35 11.29
C GLU A 176 -4.53 -17.40 11.96
N TYR A 177 -4.09 -16.21 12.37
CA TYR A 177 -4.91 -15.23 13.07
C TYR A 177 -5.43 -14.10 12.17
N GLU A 178 -4.99 -14.04 10.89
CA GLU A 178 -5.46 -13.04 9.91
C GLU A 178 -6.97 -13.09 9.68
N LYS A 179 -7.62 -14.25 9.94
CA LYS A 179 -9.08 -14.39 9.94
C LYS A 179 -9.79 -13.44 10.91
N ALA A 180 -9.10 -12.90 11.91
CA ALA A 180 -9.66 -11.93 12.83
C ALA A 180 -10.16 -10.67 12.08
N TRP A 181 -9.46 -10.25 11.02
CA TRP A 181 -9.85 -9.09 10.21
C TRP A 181 -11.18 -9.32 9.49
N GLU A 182 -11.42 -10.53 8.98
CA GLU A 182 -12.71 -10.90 8.38
C GLU A 182 -13.84 -10.86 9.40
N LEU A 183 -13.59 -11.33 10.64
CA LEU A 183 -14.57 -11.30 11.70
C LEU A 183 -14.90 -9.85 12.11
N ILE A 184 -13.90 -8.99 12.23
CA ILE A 184 -14.10 -7.57 12.51
C ILE A 184 -14.92 -6.92 11.39
N ALA A 185 -14.56 -7.20 10.12
CA ALA A 185 -15.24 -6.64 8.96
C ALA A 185 -16.74 -7.01 8.91
N ARG A 186 -17.13 -8.21 9.37
CA ARG A 186 -18.54 -8.65 9.45
C ARG A 186 -19.40 -7.78 10.37
N HIS A 187 -18.79 -7.05 11.30
CA HIS A 187 -19.49 -6.10 12.16
C HIS A 187 -19.64 -4.72 11.52
N GLU A 188 -19.14 -4.56 10.30
CA GLU A 188 -19.19 -3.30 9.52
C GLU A 188 -18.78 -2.07 10.35
N PRO A 189 -17.60 -2.09 11.01
CA PRO A 189 -17.19 -0.95 11.81
C PRO A 189 -16.94 0.27 10.91
N ARG A 190 -17.35 1.43 11.39
CA ARG A 190 -17.10 2.72 10.72
C ARG A 190 -15.65 3.15 10.80
N ALA A 191 -14.98 2.75 11.85
CA ALA A 191 -13.55 2.98 12.02
C ALA A 191 -12.93 1.86 12.87
N MET A 192 -11.66 1.59 12.60
CA MET A 192 -10.78 0.76 13.42
C MET A 192 -9.71 1.63 14.06
N LEU A 193 -9.66 1.61 15.37
CA LEU A 193 -8.64 2.32 16.16
C LEU A 193 -7.52 1.34 16.51
N MET A 194 -6.34 1.58 15.94
CA MET A 194 -5.14 0.81 16.25
C MET A 194 -4.46 1.42 17.48
N LEU A 195 -4.52 0.74 18.61
CA LEU A 195 -4.09 1.27 19.91
C LEU A 195 -2.60 1.09 20.22
N GLY A 196 -1.84 0.59 19.27
CA GLY A 196 -0.41 0.36 19.40
C GLY A 196 -0.02 -1.06 19.00
N ASP A 197 1.28 -1.29 18.95
CA ASP A 197 1.87 -2.57 18.53
C ASP A 197 1.31 -3.07 17.19
N ASN A 198 1.25 -2.15 16.24
CA ASN A 198 0.68 -2.44 14.93
C ASN A 198 1.68 -3.15 14.01
N VAL A 199 2.96 -3.12 14.36
CA VAL A 199 4.07 -3.75 13.64
C VAL A 199 5.13 -4.20 14.64
N TYR A 200 5.61 -5.42 14.49
CA TYR A 200 6.74 -5.97 15.21
C TYR A 200 7.90 -6.17 14.23
N ILE A 201 8.95 -5.38 14.35
CA ILE A 201 10.14 -5.44 13.48
C ILE A 201 11.31 -6.20 14.10
N ASP A 202 11.21 -6.54 15.36
CA ASP A 202 12.17 -7.31 16.15
C ASP A 202 11.90 -8.82 16.07
N ASP A 203 10.72 -9.24 15.67
CA ASP A 203 10.38 -10.63 15.42
C ASP A 203 10.61 -10.99 13.95
N HIS A 204 11.75 -11.62 13.70
CA HIS A 204 12.16 -12.06 12.36
C HIS A 204 11.50 -13.39 11.92
N ILE A 205 10.70 -14.01 12.76
CA ILE A 205 10.05 -15.30 12.48
C ILE A 205 8.73 -15.10 11.70
N HIS A 206 8.10 -13.95 11.88
CA HIS A 206 6.77 -13.63 11.35
C HIS A 206 6.78 -12.53 10.29
N ARG A 207 7.78 -12.54 9.42
CA ARG A 207 7.89 -11.54 8.34
C ARG A 207 7.46 -12.06 7.00
#